data_7eff7589bb6c283b4e2f6f4e48110939
#
_entry.id   7eff7589bb6c283b4e2f6f4e48110939
#
_cell.length_a   1.000
_cell.length_b   1.000
_cell.length_c   1.000
_cell.angle_alpha   90.00
_cell.angle_beta   90.00
_cell.angle_gamma   90.00
#
_symmetry.space_group_name_H-M   'P 1'
#
loop_
_entity.id
_entity.type
_entity.pdbx_description
1 polymer ?
#
loop_
_entity_poly.entity_id
_entity_poly.type
_entity_poly.pdbx_seq_one_letter_code
_entity_poly.pdbx_strand_id
1 'polypeptide(L)'
;HPWKLFEWWFFFDAYAPRIFDTGGAIAGGSGLVAVLVAIGMSIWRSRQSRLVTTYGSARWANADDIRKAGLTQSVGVFLGQHDRQYLRHEGPEHVLTFAPTRSGKGVGLVVPTLLSWPASAVIHDIKGENWQITAGWRSRFSHCLLFNPTDSKSAAYNPLLEVRRGAHEVRDVQNIAD
;
A
#
# COMPACT_ATOMS: atom_id res chain seq x y z
N HIS A 1 52.43 -24.60 -22.34
CA HIS A 1 52.22 -24.44 -20.89
C HIS A 1 52.22 -22.94 -20.58
N PRO A 2 51.21 -22.39 -19.97
CA PRO A 2 51.10 -20.93 -19.71
C PRO A 2 52.27 -20.40 -18.83
N TRP A 3 52.90 -21.27 -18.04
CA TRP A 3 54.07 -20.93 -17.24
C TRP A 3 55.29 -20.50 -18.03
N LYS A 4 55.45 -20.98 -19.27
CA LYS A 4 56.55 -20.58 -20.16
C LYS A 4 56.51 -19.11 -20.55
N LEU A 5 55.34 -18.47 -20.52
CA LEU A 5 55.20 -17.02 -20.76
C LEU A 5 55.86 -16.21 -19.65
N PHE A 6 55.74 -16.66 -18.39
CA PHE A 6 56.37 -16.00 -17.26
C PHE A 6 57.88 -16.21 -17.25
N GLU A 7 58.36 -17.41 -17.60
CA GLU A 7 59.79 -17.68 -17.79
C GLU A 7 60.38 -16.78 -18.86
N TRP A 8 59.72 -16.69 -20.03
CA TRP A 8 60.14 -15.82 -21.11
C TRP A 8 60.17 -14.37 -20.70
N TRP A 9 59.14 -13.88 -19.98
CA TRP A 9 59.11 -12.54 -19.46
C TRP A 9 60.30 -12.25 -18.55
N PHE A 10 60.61 -13.14 -17.62
CA PHE A 10 61.69 -12.98 -16.66
C PHE A 10 63.08 -12.98 -17.33
N PHE A 11 63.29 -13.82 -18.34
CA PHE A 11 64.59 -13.94 -19.02
C PHE A 11 64.84 -12.89 -20.09
N PHE A 12 63.82 -12.38 -20.76
CA PHE A 12 63.98 -11.48 -21.89
C PHE A 12 63.70 -10.02 -21.56
N ASP A 13 63.16 -9.72 -20.36
CA ASP A 13 62.91 -8.32 -19.91
C ASP A 13 64.21 -7.48 -19.93
N ALA A 14 65.33 -8.06 -19.55
CA ALA A 14 66.63 -7.41 -19.56
C ALA A 14 67.14 -7.00 -20.97
N TYR A 15 66.67 -7.70 -22.03
CA TYR A 15 67.06 -7.43 -23.41
C TYR A 15 66.19 -6.40 -24.14
N ALA A 16 64.93 -6.31 -23.76
CA ALA A 16 63.97 -5.42 -24.39
C ALA A 16 62.97 -4.82 -23.37
N PRO A 17 63.43 -4.10 -22.35
CA PRO A 17 62.63 -3.65 -21.24
C PRO A 17 61.41 -2.84 -21.66
N ARG A 18 61.56 -1.95 -22.67
CA ARG A 18 60.42 -1.15 -23.16
C ARG A 18 59.24 -1.96 -23.70
N ILE A 19 59.52 -3.11 -24.31
CA ILE A 19 58.47 -3.99 -24.87
C ILE A 19 57.76 -4.74 -23.74
N PHE A 20 58.50 -5.23 -22.77
CA PHE A 20 57.95 -5.96 -21.64
C PHE A 20 57.21 -5.06 -20.64
N ASP A 21 57.77 -3.86 -20.35
CA ASP A 21 57.11 -2.84 -19.54
C ASP A 21 55.78 -2.38 -20.14
N THR A 22 55.77 -2.05 -21.44
CA THR A 22 54.53 -1.63 -22.10
C THR A 22 53.53 -2.76 -22.22
N GLY A 23 54.01 -4.01 -22.54
CA GLY A 23 53.15 -5.20 -22.54
C GLY A 23 52.54 -5.48 -21.16
N GLY A 24 53.36 -5.38 -20.12
CA GLY A 24 52.94 -5.51 -18.74
C GLY A 24 51.91 -4.46 -18.29
N ALA A 25 52.15 -3.23 -18.66
CA ALA A 25 51.23 -2.14 -18.36
C ALA A 25 49.87 -2.33 -19.07
N ILE A 26 49.90 -2.76 -20.36
CA ILE A 26 48.68 -3.05 -21.10
C ILE A 26 47.94 -4.26 -20.51
N ALA A 27 48.65 -5.35 -20.24
CA ALA A 27 48.05 -6.59 -19.72
C ALA A 27 47.51 -6.36 -18.29
N GLY A 28 48.29 -5.75 -17.41
CA GLY A 28 47.88 -5.40 -16.05
C GLY A 28 46.75 -4.36 -16.01
N GLY A 29 46.86 -3.31 -16.82
CA GLY A 29 45.85 -2.27 -16.94
C GLY A 29 44.51 -2.81 -17.46
N SER A 30 44.53 -3.63 -18.52
CA SER A 30 43.30 -4.26 -19.05
C SER A 30 42.66 -5.23 -18.05
N GLY A 31 43.48 -6.00 -17.32
CA GLY A 31 43.01 -6.87 -16.23
C GLY A 31 42.31 -6.10 -15.13
N LEU A 32 42.90 -4.99 -14.70
CA LEU A 32 42.32 -4.13 -13.66
C LEU A 32 40.98 -3.50 -14.13
N VAL A 33 40.94 -3.00 -15.36
CA VAL A 33 39.69 -2.47 -15.97
C VAL A 33 38.63 -3.56 -16.04
N ALA A 34 38.97 -4.77 -16.47
CA ALA A 34 38.00 -5.87 -16.52
C ALA A 34 37.40 -6.21 -15.14
N VAL A 35 38.23 -6.22 -14.08
CA VAL A 35 37.78 -6.44 -12.71
C VAL A 35 36.86 -5.32 -12.25
N LEU A 36 37.19 -4.04 -12.49
CA LEU A 36 36.36 -2.91 -12.14
C LEU A 36 35.01 -2.92 -12.85
N VAL A 37 35.00 -3.25 -14.13
CA VAL A 37 33.76 -3.43 -14.93
C VAL A 37 32.94 -4.58 -14.38
N ALA A 38 33.53 -5.71 -14.04
CA ALA A 38 32.81 -6.86 -13.45
C ALA A 38 32.18 -6.51 -12.10
N ILE A 39 32.92 -5.80 -11.24
CA ILE A 39 32.39 -5.31 -9.95
C ILE A 39 31.26 -4.30 -10.19
N GLY A 40 31.45 -3.32 -11.08
CA GLY A 40 30.42 -2.35 -11.42
C GLY A 40 29.15 -3.00 -11.96
N MET A 41 29.28 -3.96 -12.87
CA MET A 41 28.13 -4.73 -13.40
C MET A 41 27.47 -5.59 -12.32
N SER A 42 28.25 -6.17 -11.42
CA SER A 42 27.71 -6.96 -10.31
C SER A 42 26.88 -6.11 -9.35
N ILE A 43 27.38 -4.91 -9.00
CA ILE A 43 26.66 -3.95 -8.17
C ILE A 43 25.38 -3.47 -8.88
N TRP A 44 25.47 -3.14 -10.15
CA TRP A 44 24.33 -2.72 -10.96
C TRP A 44 23.26 -3.80 -11.07
N ARG A 45 23.66 -5.03 -11.36
CA ARG A 45 22.77 -6.21 -11.40
C ARG A 45 22.14 -6.48 -10.03
N SER A 46 22.89 -6.37 -8.93
CA SER A 46 22.38 -6.52 -7.57
C SER A 46 21.34 -5.45 -7.21
N ARG A 47 21.49 -4.23 -7.71
CA ARG A 47 20.50 -3.18 -7.54
C ARG A 47 19.22 -3.43 -8.36
N GLN A 48 19.35 -3.99 -9.56
CA GLN A 48 18.20 -4.36 -10.40
C GLN A 48 17.50 -5.63 -9.92
N SER A 49 18.20 -6.61 -9.36
CA SER A 49 17.60 -7.85 -8.87
C SER A 49 16.68 -7.66 -7.65
N ARG A 50 16.75 -6.50 -6.99
CA ARG A 50 15.75 -6.12 -5.96
C ARG A 50 14.36 -5.85 -6.53
N LEU A 51 14.23 -5.73 -7.85
CA LEU A 51 12.98 -5.60 -8.59
C LEU A 51 12.63 -6.92 -9.28
N VAL A 52 12.62 -8.03 -8.54
CA VAL A 52 12.16 -9.32 -9.08
C VAL A 52 10.65 -9.23 -9.30
N THR A 53 10.26 -8.92 -10.54
CA THR A 53 8.85 -8.88 -10.98
C THR A 53 8.34 -10.22 -11.50
N THR A 54 9.11 -11.29 -11.32
CA THR A 54 8.77 -12.63 -11.83
C THR A 54 7.43 -13.14 -11.30
N TYR A 55 7.02 -12.70 -10.12
CA TYR A 55 5.74 -13.06 -9.48
C TYR A 55 4.80 -11.86 -9.30
N GLY A 56 5.03 -10.77 -10.00
CA GLY A 56 4.27 -9.53 -9.93
C GLY A 56 5.10 -8.35 -9.45
N SER A 57 4.52 -7.15 -9.57
CA SER A 57 5.14 -5.89 -9.16
C SER A 57 4.86 -5.51 -7.71
N ALA A 58 4.22 -6.40 -6.94
CA ALA A 58 3.85 -6.14 -5.55
C ALA A 58 5.10 -5.96 -4.67
N ARG A 59 5.15 -4.87 -3.95
CA ARG A 59 6.18 -4.52 -2.96
C ARG A 59 5.58 -3.70 -1.83
N TRP A 60 6.29 -3.59 -0.73
CA TRP A 60 5.92 -2.65 0.31
C TRP A 60 6.00 -1.21 -0.22
N ALA A 61 4.96 -0.42 0.06
CA ALA A 61 4.91 0.99 -0.30
C ALA A 61 5.97 1.78 0.49
N ASN A 62 6.63 2.71 -0.17
CA ASN A 62 7.46 3.71 0.48
C ASN A 62 6.67 5.01 0.72
N ALA A 63 7.27 5.99 1.40
CA ALA A 63 6.62 7.27 1.69
C ALA A 63 6.16 8.03 0.43
N ASP A 64 6.91 7.90 -0.68
CA ASP A 64 6.54 8.53 -1.95
C ASP A 64 5.33 7.87 -2.60
N ASP A 65 5.21 6.55 -2.50
CA ASP A 65 4.05 5.82 -2.99
C ASP A 65 2.79 6.19 -2.22
N ILE A 66 2.90 6.27 -0.89
CA ILE A 66 1.81 6.69 0.01
C ILE A 66 1.33 8.10 -0.34
N ARG A 67 2.26 9.04 -0.56
CA ARG A 67 1.95 10.41 -0.93
C ARG A 67 1.31 10.50 -2.30
N LYS A 68 1.84 9.78 -3.30
CA LYS A 68 1.29 9.72 -4.67
C LYS A 68 -0.12 9.10 -4.69
N ALA A 69 -0.37 8.13 -3.82
CA ALA A 69 -1.69 7.53 -3.65
C ALA A 69 -2.69 8.42 -2.88
N GLY A 70 -2.27 9.60 -2.40
CA GLY A 70 -3.14 10.53 -1.69
C GLY A 70 -3.63 10.04 -0.33
N LEU A 71 -2.91 9.11 0.33
CA LEU A 71 -3.36 8.48 1.57
C LEU A 71 -3.06 9.28 2.84
N THR A 72 -2.50 10.48 2.71
CA THR A 72 -2.13 11.35 3.85
C THR A 72 -3.17 12.44 4.14
N GLN A 73 -4.39 12.25 3.70
CA GLN A 73 -5.49 13.19 3.88
C GLN A 73 -5.94 13.29 5.35
N SER A 74 -6.54 14.43 5.69
CA SER A 74 -7.09 14.67 7.04
C SER A 74 -8.44 13.99 7.27
N VAL A 75 -9.17 13.72 6.19
CA VAL A 75 -10.50 13.09 6.18
C VAL A 75 -10.42 11.79 5.35
N GLY A 76 -11.37 10.91 5.54
CA GLY A 76 -11.48 9.67 4.76
C GLY A 76 -11.57 8.42 5.64
N VAL A 77 -11.72 7.28 4.97
CA VAL A 77 -11.73 5.96 5.60
C VAL A 77 -10.35 5.68 6.18
N PHE A 78 -10.29 5.38 7.46
CA PHE A 78 -9.04 5.07 8.15
C PHE A 78 -8.50 3.72 7.68
N LEU A 79 -7.25 3.71 7.19
CA LEU A 79 -6.60 2.50 6.68
C LEU A 79 -5.51 1.96 7.60
N GLY A 80 -4.94 2.79 8.45
CA GLY A 80 -3.86 2.41 9.36
C GLY A 80 -2.90 3.56 9.63
N GLN A 81 -1.64 3.19 9.92
CA GLN A 81 -0.59 4.16 10.27
C GLN A 81 0.74 3.77 9.63
N HIS A 82 1.47 4.76 9.14
CA HIS A 82 2.85 4.64 8.67
C HIS A 82 3.67 5.78 9.28
N ASP A 83 4.80 5.46 9.91
CA ASP A 83 5.71 6.45 10.54
C ASP A 83 4.99 7.52 11.38
N ARG A 84 4.07 7.10 12.26
CA ARG A 84 3.23 7.96 13.11
C ARG A 84 2.21 8.81 12.36
N GLN A 85 2.12 8.72 11.04
CA GLN A 85 1.11 9.39 10.23
C GLN A 85 -0.06 8.44 9.95
N TYR A 86 -1.28 8.91 10.18
CA TYR A 86 -2.48 8.15 9.84
C TYR A 86 -2.70 8.15 8.33
N LEU A 87 -3.02 6.98 7.80
CA LEU A 87 -3.37 6.78 6.40
C LEU A 87 -4.89 6.76 6.27
N ARG A 88 -5.41 7.55 5.36
CA ARG A 88 -6.84 7.66 5.06
C ARG A 88 -7.07 7.66 3.55
N HIS A 89 -8.18 7.08 3.16
CA HIS A 89 -8.65 7.10 1.78
C HIS A 89 -9.86 8.01 1.67
N GLU A 90 -9.73 9.07 0.89
CA GLU A 90 -10.79 10.05 0.60
C GLU A 90 -11.08 10.00 -0.90
N GLY A 91 -11.72 8.93 -1.35
CA GLY A 91 -12.07 8.72 -2.75
C GLY A 91 -13.43 8.06 -2.87
N PRO A 92 -13.97 7.96 -4.07
CA PRO A 92 -15.24 7.28 -4.34
C PRO A 92 -15.11 5.76 -4.32
N GLU A 93 -13.88 5.23 -4.24
CA GLU A 93 -13.60 3.81 -4.32
C GLU A 93 -13.96 3.10 -3.01
N HIS A 94 -14.44 1.87 -3.14
CA HIS A 94 -14.76 1.04 -1.99
C HIS A 94 -13.51 0.47 -1.32
N VAL A 95 -13.53 0.43 0.01
CA VAL A 95 -12.48 -0.22 0.79
C VAL A 95 -12.94 -1.61 1.22
N LEU A 96 -12.24 -2.64 0.80
CA LEU A 96 -12.50 -4.03 1.16
C LEU A 96 -11.40 -4.57 2.07
N THR A 97 -11.79 -5.08 3.25
CA THR A 97 -10.85 -5.59 4.24
C THR A 97 -11.08 -7.08 4.49
N PHE A 98 -10.06 -7.87 4.19
CA PHE A 98 -10.04 -9.30 4.50
C PHE A 98 -9.18 -9.56 5.75
N ALA A 99 -9.78 -10.14 6.77
CA ALA A 99 -9.03 -10.55 7.94
C ALA A 99 -9.82 -11.58 8.76
N PRO A 100 -9.14 -12.50 9.48
CA PRO A 100 -9.79 -13.47 10.33
C PRO A 100 -10.65 -12.85 11.44
N THR A 101 -11.48 -13.65 12.06
CA THR A 101 -12.21 -13.23 13.26
C THR A 101 -11.22 -12.86 14.37
N ARG A 102 -11.51 -11.83 15.14
CA ARG A 102 -10.66 -11.27 16.22
C ARG A 102 -9.32 -10.68 15.77
N SER A 103 -9.14 -10.39 14.49
CA SER A 103 -7.93 -9.73 13.95
C SER A 103 -7.86 -8.22 14.22
N GLY A 104 -8.85 -7.65 14.88
CA GLY A 104 -8.88 -6.22 15.17
C GLY A 104 -9.49 -5.32 14.08
N LYS A 105 -10.16 -5.87 13.04
CA LYS A 105 -10.78 -5.07 11.96
C LYS A 105 -11.68 -3.95 12.49
N GLY A 106 -12.59 -4.29 13.42
CA GLY A 106 -13.50 -3.31 14.00
C GLY A 106 -12.76 -2.21 14.73
N VAL A 107 -11.90 -2.58 15.67
CA VAL A 107 -11.15 -1.63 16.52
C VAL A 107 -10.10 -0.86 15.71
N GLY A 108 -9.46 -1.48 14.72
CA GLY A 108 -8.35 -0.87 13.97
C GLY A 108 -8.77 -0.04 12.77
N LEU A 109 -9.94 -0.30 12.18
CA LEU A 109 -10.40 0.39 10.97
C LEU A 109 -11.77 1.04 11.12
N VAL A 110 -12.77 0.28 11.57
CA VAL A 110 -14.17 0.75 11.61
C VAL A 110 -14.36 1.83 12.69
N VAL A 111 -13.96 1.55 13.91
CA VAL A 111 -14.12 2.48 15.03
C VAL A 111 -13.34 3.79 14.80
N PRO A 112 -12.04 3.78 14.41
CA PRO A 112 -11.33 5.01 14.08
C PRO A 112 -11.96 5.80 12.93
N THR A 113 -12.46 5.11 11.91
CA THR A 113 -13.21 5.76 10.83
C THR A 113 -14.46 6.45 11.37
N LEU A 114 -15.29 5.76 12.13
CA LEU A 114 -16.54 6.33 12.68
C LEU A 114 -16.28 7.51 13.63
N LEU A 115 -15.22 7.47 14.41
CA LEU A 115 -14.85 8.56 15.32
C LEU A 115 -14.32 9.80 14.60
N SER A 116 -13.75 9.65 13.39
CA SER A 116 -13.14 10.74 12.63
C SER A 116 -13.90 11.16 11.37
N TRP A 117 -14.95 10.43 10.98
CA TRP A 117 -15.74 10.71 9.77
C TRP A 117 -16.69 11.89 10.01
N PRO A 118 -16.57 13.01 9.27
CA PRO A 118 -17.37 14.21 9.54
C PRO A 118 -18.76 14.20 8.87
N ALA A 119 -18.95 13.37 7.86
CA ALA A 119 -20.17 13.34 7.05
C ALA A 119 -21.16 12.26 7.54
N SER A 120 -22.30 12.16 6.85
CA SER A 120 -23.30 11.12 7.07
C SER A 120 -22.72 9.72 6.83
N ALA A 121 -23.20 8.75 7.57
CA ALA A 121 -22.79 7.35 7.43
C ALA A 121 -23.95 6.42 7.74
N VAL A 122 -24.04 5.32 7.00
CA VAL A 122 -24.93 4.20 7.29
C VAL A 122 -24.05 3.03 7.75
N ILE A 123 -24.31 2.48 8.93
CA ILE A 123 -23.49 1.47 9.56
C ILE A 123 -24.32 0.21 9.78
N HIS A 124 -23.95 -0.90 9.13
CA HIS A 124 -24.54 -2.20 9.40
C HIS A 124 -23.81 -2.85 10.59
N ASP A 125 -24.44 -2.83 11.75
CA ASP A 125 -23.85 -3.26 13.03
C ASP A 125 -24.74 -4.33 13.72
N ILE A 126 -24.55 -5.58 13.31
CA ILE A 126 -25.37 -6.71 13.78
C ILE A 126 -25.29 -6.88 15.31
N LYS A 127 -24.14 -6.58 15.91
CA LYS A 127 -23.89 -6.77 17.35
C LYS A 127 -24.14 -5.53 18.19
N GLY A 128 -24.29 -4.37 17.56
CA GLY A 128 -24.42 -3.09 18.26
C GLY A 128 -23.13 -2.58 18.91
N GLU A 129 -21.97 -3.24 18.67
CA GLU A 129 -20.69 -2.85 19.27
C GLU A 129 -20.21 -1.47 18.78
N ASN A 130 -20.34 -1.20 17.47
CA ASN A 130 -19.96 0.09 16.90
C ASN A 130 -20.85 1.22 17.43
N TRP A 131 -22.15 0.97 17.55
CA TRP A 131 -23.09 1.91 18.15
C TRP A 131 -22.70 2.27 19.58
N GLN A 132 -22.47 1.26 20.43
CA GLN A 132 -22.11 1.47 21.83
C GLN A 132 -20.83 2.31 21.98
N ILE A 133 -19.82 2.08 21.13
CA ILE A 133 -18.51 2.74 21.23
C ILE A 133 -18.55 4.15 20.64
N THR A 134 -19.29 4.38 19.53
CA THR A 134 -19.12 5.60 18.74
C THR A 134 -20.29 6.57 18.78
N ALA A 135 -21.53 6.12 19.08
CA ALA A 135 -22.72 6.96 18.98
C ALA A 135 -22.68 8.15 19.95
N GLY A 136 -22.19 7.94 21.18
CA GLY A 136 -22.08 9.02 22.18
C GLY A 136 -21.11 10.14 21.77
N TRP A 137 -20.03 9.80 21.05
CA TRP A 137 -19.13 10.80 20.46
C TRP A 137 -19.77 11.50 19.27
N ARG A 138 -20.33 10.72 18.34
CA ARG A 138 -20.93 11.24 17.11
C ARG A 138 -22.14 12.13 17.37
N SER A 139 -22.92 11.86 18.39
CA SER A 139 -24.10 12.68 18.77
C SER A 139 -23.76 14.12 19.12
N ARG A 140 -22.49 14.46 19.37
CA ARG A 140 -22.04 15.83 19.62
C ARG A 140 -22.08 16.73 18.39
N PHE A 141 -22.03 16.13 17.17
CA PHE A 141 -21.98 16.87 15.92
C PHE A 141 -22.85 16.28 14.80
N SER A 142 -23.51 15.15 15.04
CA SER A 142 -24.41 14.52 14.07
C SER A 142 -25.65 13.94 14.74
N HIS A 143 -26.72 13.79 13.96
CA HIS A 143 -27.92 13.11 14.40
C HIS A 143 -27.74 11.60 14.27
N CYS A 144 -27.76 10.87 15.39
CA CYS A 144 -27.54 9.43 15.42
C CYS A 144 -28.88 8.71 15.59
N LEU A 145 -29.20 7.81 14.67
CA LEU A 145 -30.41 6.97 14.71
C LEU A 145 -30.00 5.50 14.79
N LEU A 146 -30.56 4.79 15.76
CA LEU A 146 -30.42 3.34 15.85
C LEU A 146 -31.71 2.68 15.33
N PHE A 147 -31.59 1.89 14.27
CA PHE A 147 -32.67 1.06 13.78
C PHE A 147 -32.38 -0.40 14.16
N ASN A 148 -33.14 -0.92 15.13
CA ASN A 148 -33.06 -2.31 15.59
C ASN A 148 -34.48 -2.86 15.73
N PRO A 149 -34.95 -3.71 14.79
CA PRO A 149 -36.32 -4.23 14.81
C PRO A 149 -36.68 -5.03 16.06
N THR A 150 -35.69 -5.50 16.80
CA THR A 150 -35.89 -6.30 18.03
C THR A 150 -35.94 -5.46 19.31
N ASP A 151 -35.67 -4.16 19.23
CA ASP A 151 -35.65 -3.25 20.38
C ASP A 151 -36.82 -2.27 20.31
N SER A 152 -37.67 -2.26 21.33
CA SER A 152 -38.80 -1.31 21.44
C SER A 152 -38.40 0.16 21.52
N LYS A 153 -37.14 0.46 21.84
CA LYS A 153 -36.58 1.81 21.90
C LYS A 153 -35.91 2.25 20.58
N SER A 154 -35.96 1.39 19.55
CA SER A 154 -35.42 1.68 18.23
C SER A 154 -36.11 2.85 17.58
N ALA A 155 -35.39 3.58 16.73
CA ALA A 155 -36.02 4.51 15.80
C ALA A 155 -36.99 3.74 14.90
N ALA A 156 -38.15 4.34 14.66
CA ALA A 156 -39.13 3.82 13.72
C ALA A 156 -38.83 4.37 12.32
N TYR A 157 -38.86 3.50 11.32
CA TYR A 157 -38.75 3.88 9.90
C TYR A 157 -39.88 3.26 9.11
N ASN A 158 -40.61 4.09 8.41
CA ASN A 158 -41.65 3.63 7.48
C ASN A 158 -41.26 4.01 6.05
N PRO A 159 -40.75 3.09 5.25
CA PRO A 159 -40.33 3.36 3.87
C PRO A 159 -41.46 3.86 2.97
N LEU A 160 -42.71 3.53 3.28
CA LEU A 160 -43.85 4.01 2.50
C LEU A 160 -44.10 5.52 2.61
N LEU A 161 -43.52 6.19 3.60
CA LEU A 161 -43.57 7.65 3.69
C LEU A 161 -42.70 8.35 2.62
N GLU A 162 -41.75 7.64 2.05
CA GLU A 162 -40.85 8.14 1.00
C GLU A 162 -41.45 8.02 -0.42
N VAL A 163 -42.64 7.40 -0.54
CA VAL A 163 -43.34 7.24 -1.81
C VAL A 163 -43.86 8.59 -2.30
N ARG A 164 -43.42 9.01 -3.47
CA ARG A 164 -43.90 10.24 -4.12
C ARG A 164 -45.27 10.01 -4.75
N ARG A 165 -46.28 10.71 -4.24
CA ARG A 165 -47.64 10.61 -4.75
C ARG A 165 -47.72 11.08 -6.20
N GLY A 166 -48.52 10.36 -7.02
CA GLY A 166 -48.79 10.71 -8.41
C GLY A 166 -48.03 9.81 -9.38
N ALA A 167 -47.48 10.38 -10.46
CA ALA A 167 -46.92 9.61 -11.60
C ALA A 167 -45.79 8.62 -11.23
N HIS A 168 -45.19 8.77 -10.10
CA HIS A 168 -44.06 7.93 -9.64
C HIS A 168 -44.45 6.91 -8.56
N GLU A 169 -45.68 6.96 -8.06
CA GLU A 169 -46.13 6.20 -6.89
C GLU A 169 -45.94 4.68 -7.06
N VAL A 170 -46.39 4.12 -8.18
CA VAL A 170 -46.29 2.69 -8.47
C VAL A 170 -44.83 2.25 -8.51
N ARG A 171 -43.99 3.00 -9.20
CA ARG A 171 -42.57 2.68 -9.30
C ARG A 171 -41.84 2.80 -7.97
N ASP A 172 -42.18 3.81 -7.17
CA ASP A 172 -41.54 3.99 -5.83
C ASP A 172 -41.96 2.86 -4.89
N VAL A 173 -43.21 2.42 -4.92
CA VAL A 173 -43.70 1.24 -4.16
C VAL A 173 -42.99 -0.02 -4.60
N GLN A 174 -42.84 -0.25 -5.91
CA GLN A 174 -42.12 -1.42 -6.43
C GLN A 174 -40.64 -1.43 -5.97
N ASN A 175 -39.95 -0.29 -6.06
CA ASN A 175 -38.56 -0.16 -5.61
C ASN A 175 -38.37 -0.41 -4.08
N ILE A 176 -39.43 -0.24 -3.29
CA ILE A 176 -39.37 -0.54 -1.85
C ILE A 176 -39.63 -2.03 -1.59
N ALA A 177 -40.41 -2.68 -2.48
CA ALA A 177 -40.81 -4.08 -2.32
C ALA A 177 -39.77 -5.08 -2.81
N ASP A 178 -38.89 -4.68 -3.75
CA ASP A 178 -37.78 -5.48 -4.30
C ASP A 178 -36.54 -5.41 -3.40
#